data_95fda02b3d5c241f622a223812f621e6
#
_entry.id   95fda02b3d5c241f622a223812f621e6
#
_cell.length_a   1.000
_cell.length_b   1.000
_cell.length_c   1.000
_cell.angle_alpha   90.00
_cell.angle_beta   90.00
_cell.angle_gamma   90.00
#
_symmetry.space_group_name_H-M   'P 1'
#
loop_
_entity.id
_entity.type
_entity.pdbx_description
1 polymer ?
#
loop_
_entity_poly.entity_id
_entity_poly.type
_entity_poly.pdbx_seq_one_letter_code
_entity_poly.pdbx_strand_id
1 'polypeptide(L)'
;MIQESKKTRTTLVLNAGSSTLKFAVYDGELTRRIRGTVDWAGADGQATLEVHIDDAVETRSLNVKGHGDAASAVIDLLAEHPDLRGGLVAVGHRVVHGGEDFHAPTPIDTTVRQRIDALSHLAPLHNPPALAAIDAARAAIDLPNVAVFDTAFFAPLEPAAYMYALPWEWYEQYGVRRYGFHGTSHANAVERCHEILDARQLRVVCCHLGSGCSAAAAIGNKAVATTMGFTPLEGLMMGTRPGSIDQGILLHVARVGQMDTDAIDQALNRGSGLLGVSGVSSDYRQVCAAAAEGHERAQLALDLYESRIIRVVGALTAELGGLD
;
A
#
# COMPACT_ATOMS: atom_id res chain seq x y z
N MET A 1 0.98 35.86 34.41
CA MET A 1 1.59 34.59 34.00
C MET A 1 0.79 34.09 32.78
N ILE A 2 1.37 34.28 31.59
CA ILE A 2 0.79 33.76 30.36
C ILE A 2 1.12 32.26 30.37
N GLN A 3 0.14 31.40 30.54
CA GLN A 3 0.27 29.97 30.32
C GLN A 3 0.66 29.80 28.85
N GLU A 4 1.93 29.51 28.57
CA GLU A 4 2.33 28.97 27.27
C GLU A 4 1.52 27.69 27.07
N SER A 5 0.53 27.75 26.21
CA SER A 5 -0.19 26.57 25.72
C SER A 5 0.88 25.65 25.14
N LYS A 6 1.11 24.50 25.76
CA LYS A 6 1.95 23.45 25.19
C LYS A 6 1.39 23.16 23.81
N LYS A 7 2.04 23.65 22.74
CA LYS A 7 1.65 23.34 21.37
C LYS A 7 1.57 21.82 21.23
N THR A 8 0.40 21.31 20.87
CA THR A 8 0.22 19.89 20.65
C THR A 8 1.10 19.47 19.48
N ARG A 9 2.05 18.56 19.73
CA ARG A 9 2.92 18.03 18.67
C ARG A 9 2.07 17.29 17.65
N THR A 10 2.27 17.56 16.37
CA THR A 10 1.54 16.90 15.28
C THR A 10 2.49 16.29 14.25
N THR A 11 2.02 15.31 13.52
CA THR A 11 2.75 14.65 12.43
C THR A 11 1.85 14.60 11.20
N LEU A 12 2.34 15.10 10.06
CA LEU A 12 1.71 14.93 8.76
C LEU A 12 2.12 13.58 8.19
N VAL A 13 1.17 12.82 7.65
CA VAL A 13 1.43 11.57 6.93
C VAL A 13 0.93 11.70 5.50
N LEU A 14 1.80 11.38 4.53
CA LEU A 14 1.51 11.39 3.09
C LEU A 14 1.59 9.97 2.52
N ASN A 15 0.59 9.60 1.73
CA ASN A 15 0.47 8.30 1.08
C ASN A 15 0.11 8.48 -0.39
N ALA A 16 1.11 8.43 -1.26
CA ALA A 16 0.98 8.56 -2.70
C ALA A 16 0.44 7.26 -3.31
N GLY A 17 -0.74 7.34 -3.94
CA GLY A 17 -1.31 6.31 -4.81
C GLY A 17 -0.94 6.57 -6.28
N SER A 18 -1.55 5.87 -7.24
CA SER A 18 -1.27 6.05 -8.67
C SER A 18 -1.73 7.42 -9.21
N SER A 19 -2.91 7.87 -8.80
CA SER A 19 -3.53 9.14 -9.19
C SER A 19 -4.19 9.85 -8.01
N THR A 20 -3.76 9.52 -6.79
CA THR A 20 -4.28 10.10 -5.56
C THR A 20 -3.15 10.36 -4.58
N LEU A 21 -3.30 11.38 -3.73
CA LEU A 21 -2.50 11.57 -2.53
C LEU A 21 -3.44 11.59 -1.33
N LYS A 22 -3.37 10.55 -0.51
CA LYS A 22 -4.06 10.52 0.78
C LYS A 22 -3.16 11.13 1.85
N PHE A 23 -3.75 11.87 2.78
CA PHE A 23 -3.01 12.48 3.88
C PHE A 23 -3.80 12.44 5.18
N ALA A 24 -3.06 12.52 6.28
CA ALA A 24 -3.64 12.72 7.60
C ALA A 24 -2.67 13.47 8.51
N VAL A 25 -3.22 14.19 9.49
CA VAL A 25 -2.47 14.80 10.59
C VAL A 25 -2.88 14.13 11.89
N TYR A 26 -1.90 13.67 12.61
CA TYR A 26 -2.07 13.03 13.93
C TYR A 26 -1.42 13.92 15.00
N ASP A 27 -2.03 13.98 16.18
CA ASP A 27 -1.41 14.59 17.36
C ASP A 27 -0.51 13.58 18.10
N GLY A 28 0.11 14.04 19.20
CA GLY A 28 1.04 13.22 19.98
C GLY A 28 0.40 12.02 20.68
N GLU A 29 -0.92 11.96 20.74
CA GLU A 29 -1.71 10.83 21.28
C GLU A 29 -2.22 9.91 20.16
N LEU A 30 -1.73 10.12 18.93
CA LEU A 30 -2.15 9.43 17.72
C LEU A 30 -3.65 9.64 17.37
N THR A 31 -4.27 10.71 17.90
CA THR A 31 -5.60 11.11 17.48
C THR A 31 -5.50 11.79 16.12
N ARG A 32 -6.31 11.32 15.17
CA ARG A 32 -6.37 11.90 13.83
C ARG A 32 -7.18 13.19 13.84
N ARG A 33 -6.50 14.32 13.55
CA ARG A 33 -7.07 15.67 13.57
C ARG A 33 -7.62 16.10 12.21
N ILE A 34 -6.91 15.73 11.14
CA ILE A 34 -7.32 15.97 9.75
C ILE A 34 -7.05 14.70 8.96
N ARG A 35 -7.88 14.43 7.97
CA ARG A 35 -7.61 13.47 6.88
C ARG A 35 -8.17 14.00 5.58
N GLY A 36 -7.60 13.57 4.47
CA GLY A 36 -8.16 13.90 3.17
C GLY A 36 -7.52 13.12 2.04
N THR A 37 -8.04 13.39 0.85
CA THR A 37 -7.55 12.83 -0.40
C THR A 37 -7.53 13.91 -1.46
N VAL A 38 -6.41 14.07 -2.13
CA VAL A 38 -6.34 14.78 -3.41
C VAL A 38 -6.43 13.72 -4.49
N ASP A 39 -7.42 13.82 -5.37
CA ASP A 39 -7.68 12.88 -6.47
C ASP A 39 -7.68 13.63 -7.79
N TRP A 40 -6.86 13.18 -8.74
CA TRP A 40 -6.78 13.73 -10.11
C TRP A 40 -7.01 12.67 -11.19
N ALA A 41 -7.63 11.54 -10.82
CA ALA A 41 -8.03 10.49 -11.77
C ALA A 41 -9.26 10.88 -12.62
N GLY A 42 -9.91 12.00 -12.32
CA GLY A 42 -11.15 12.43 -12.98
C GLY A 42 -10.99 12.65 -14.48
N ALA A 43 -12.01 12.28 -15.25
CA ALA A 43 -12.05 12.41 -16.72
C ALA A 43 -11.93 13.86 -17.22
N ASP A 44 -12.23 14.83 -16.36
CA ASP A 44 -12.29 16.26 -16.71
C ASP A 44 -10.96 16.99 -16.51
N GLY A 45 -9.90 16.27 -16.09
CA GLY A 45 -8.58 16.87 -15.81
C GLY A 45 -8.56 17.82 -14.61
N GLN A 46 -9.65 17.90 -13.83
CA GLN A 46 -9.72 18.65 -12.59
C GLN A 46 -9.44 17.73 -11.41
N ALA A 47 -8.55 18.17 -10.52
CA ALA A 47 -8.30 17.47 -9.28
C ALA A 47 -9.31 17.92 -8.21
N THR A 48 -9.67 16.98 -7.35
CA THR A 48 -10.56 17.25 -6.20
C THR A 48 -9.80 16.98 -4.91
N LEU A 49 -9.85 17.93 -3.98
CA LEU A 49 -9.47 17.74 -2.59
C LEU A 49 -10.73 17.49 -1.77
N GLU A 50 -10.82 16.32 -1.16
CA GLU A 50 -11.77 16.04 -0.08
C GLU A 50 -11.00 16.06 1.25
N VAL A 51 -11.46 16.87 2.20
CA VAL A 51 -10.84 16.95 3.52
C VAL A 51 -11.89 16.82 4.62
N HIS A 52 -11.55 16.05 5.64
CA HIS A 52 -12.34 15.85 6.85
C HIS A 52 -11.61 16.48 8.03
N ILE A 53 -12.25 17.39 8.72
CA ILE A 53 -11.77 18.09 9.90
C ILE A 53 -12.86 17.97 10.95
N ASP A 54 -12.56 17.30 12.06
CA ASP A 54 -13.58 16.92 13.05
C ASP A 54 -14.77 16.21 12.36
N ASP A 55 -15.99 16.75 12.46
CA ASP A 55 -17.20 16.22 11.81
C ASP A 55 -17.50 16.88 10.46
N ALA A 56 -16.72 17.87 10.04
CA ALA A 56 -16.93 18.60 8.80
C ALA A 56 -16.22 17.91 7.63
N VAL A 57 -16.88 17.91 6.47
CA VAL A 57 -16.30 17.47 5.19
C VAL A 57 -16.34 18.64 4.23
N GLU A 58 -15.17 18.98 3.70
CA GLU A 58 -15.04 20.01 2.68
C GLU A 58 -14.53 19.38 1.38
N THR A 59 -15.03 19.92 0.25
CA THR A 59 -14.57 19.53 -1.08
C THR A 59 -14.14 20.77 -1.84
N ARG A 60 -12.95 20.74 -2.45
CA ARG A 60 -12.38 21.85 -3.22
C ARG A 60 -11.88 21.36 -4.56
N SER A 61 -12.10 22.10 -5.63
CA SER A 61 -11.44 21.87 -6.92
C SER A 61 -10.03 22.43 -6.90
N LEU A 62 -9.07 21.66 -7.39
CA LEU A 62 -7.66 22.02 -7.44
C LEU A 62 -7.12 21.91 -8.88
N ASN A 63 -6.05 22.66 -9.17
CA ASN A 63 -5.27 22.46 -10.38
C ASN A 63 -3.98 21.68 -10.00
N VAL A 64 -4.05 20.35 -10.08
CA VAL A 64 -2.98 19.43 -9.70
C VAL A 64 -2.63 18.56 -10.90
N LYS A 65 -1.36 18.50 -11.25
CA LYS A 65 -0.84 17.71 -12.39
C LYS A 65 -0.08 16.46 -11.96
N GLY A 66 0.09 16.29 -10.66
CA GLY A 66 0.83 15.14 -10.12
C GLY A 66 1.05 15.21 -8.62
N HIS A 67 1.82 14.27 -8.11
CA HIS A 67 2.01 14.05 -6.67
C HIS A 67 2.72 15.21 -5.95
N GLY A 68 3.64 15.89 -6.63
CA GLY A 68 4.30 17.08 -6.09
C GLY A 68 3.32 18.23 -5.85
N ASP A 69 2.49 18.54 -6.86
CA ASP A 69 1.46 19.58 -6.73
C ASP A 69 0.44 19.21 -5.65
N ALA A 70 0.03 17.93 -5.59
CA ALA A 70 -0.88 17.43 -4.57
C ALA A 70 -0.30 17.58 -3.15
N ALA A 71 0.99 17.26 -2.96
CA ALA A 71 1.66 17.44 -1.68
C ALA A 71 1.75 18.93 -1.30
N SER A 72 2.06 19.80 -2.25
CA SER A 72 2.06 21.25 -2.04
C SER A 72 0.68 21.75 -1.61
N ALA A 73 -0.38 21.32 -2.29
CA ALA A 73 -1.76 21.70 -1.93
C ALA A 73 -2.15 21.25 -0.50
N VAL A 74 -1.69 20.08 -0.07
CA VAL A 74 -1.90 19.61 1.32
C VAL A 74 -1.13 20.50 2.32
N ILE A 75 0.07 20.93 1.98
CA ILE A 75 0.88 21.81 2.83
C ILE A 75 0.25 23.20 2.93
N ASP A 76 -0.29 23.72 1.82
CA ASP A 76 -1.02 24.98 1.79
C ASP A 76 -2.30 24.91 2.64
N LEU A 77 -3.05 23.80 2.55
CA LEU A 77 -4.19 23.56 3.42
C LEU A 77 -3.80 23.62 4.91
N LEU A 78 -2.64 23.04 5.29
CA LEU A 78 -2.18 23.12 6.68
C LEU A 78 -1.84 24.54 7.12
N ALA A 79 -1.51 25.45 6.21
CA ALA A 79 -1.30 26.85 6.53
C ALA A 79 -2.60 27.54 6.99
N GLU A 80 -3.75 27.06 6.58
CA GLU A 80 -5.08 27.53 7.03
C GLU A 80 -5.41 27.05 8.45
N HIS A 81 -4.62 26.10 9.01
CA HIS A 81 -4.77 25.54 10.36
C HIS A 81 -3.51 25.82 11.22
N PRO A 82 -3.30 27.07 11.70
CA PRO A 82 -2.07 27.50 12.36
C PRO A 82 -1.68 26.65 13.59
N ASP A 83 -2.66 26.17 14.34
CA ASP A 83 -2.42 25.37 15.54
C ASP A 83 -1.81 23.99 15.18
N LEU A 84 -2.32 23.34 14.12
CA LEU A 84 -1.79 22.07 13.65
C LEU A 84 -0.44 22.25 12.96
N ARG A 85 -0.30 23.26 12.07
CA ARG A 85 0.96 23.58 11.42
C ARG A 85 2.03 23.99 12.42
N GLY A 86 1.67 24.80 13.40
CA GLY A 86 2.62 25.27 14.43
C GLY A 86 3.08 24.18 15.40
N GLY A 87 2.34 23.08 15.48
CA GLY A 87 2.69 21.87 16.24
C GLY A 87 3.43 20.81 15.43
N LEU A 88 3.56 20.99 14.10
CA LEU A 88 4.16 19.98 13.22
C LEU A 88 5.62 19.74 13.58
N VAL A 89 5.99 18.47 13.80
CA VAL A 89 7.33 18.04 14.20
C VAL A 89 8.01 17.12 13.19
N ALA A 90 7.24 16.49 12.30
CA ALA A 90 7.76 15.59 11.27
C ALA A 90 6.73 15.38 10.14
N VAL A 91 7.21 14.92 8.99
CA VAL A 91 6.39 14.42 7.89
C VAL A 91 6.74 12.96 7.63
N GLY A 92 5.75 12.07 7.73
CA GLY A 92 5.87 10.66 7.39
C GLY A 92 5.44 10.41 5.95
N HIS A 93 6.21 9.61 5.22
CA HIS A 93 5.91 9.23 3.84
C HIS A 93 5.83 7.72 3.71
N ARG A 94 4.70 7.22 3.20
CA ARG A 94 4.65 5.83 2.77
C ARG A 94 5.43 5.66 1.47
N VAL A 95 6.37 4.73 1.47
CA VAL A 95 7.13 4.29 0.31
C VAL A 95 6.85 2.81 0.09
N VAL A 96 6.47 2.43 -1.14
CA VAL A 96 6.01 1.05 -1.38
C VAL A 96 7.17 0.06 -1.31
N HIS A 97 8.33 0.38 -1.89
CA HIS A 97 9.43 -0.56 -1.99
C HIS A 97 10.71 -0.05 -1.33
N GLY A 98 11.16 -0.77 -0.31
CA GLY A 98 12.40 -0.49 0.42
C GLY A 98 13.58 -1.38 0.01
N GLY A 99 13.37 -2.32 -0.92
CA GLY A 99 14.41 -3.27 -1.33
C GLY A 99 14.91 -4.13 -0.16
N GLU A 100 16.15 -4.53 -0.26
CA GLU A 100 16.91 -5.18 0.83
C GLU A 100 17.62 -4.15 1.73
N ASP A 101 17.46 -2.86 1.46
CA ASP A 101 18.18 -1.78 2.12
C ASP A 101 17.44 -1.20 3.33
N PHE A 102 16.10 -1.21 3.29
CA PHE A 102 15.29 -0.48 4.26
C PHE A 102 14.38 -1.43 5.05
N HIS A 103 14.77 -1.66 6.29
CA HIS A 103 14.10 -2.59 7.22
C HIS A 103 13.27 -1.89 8.31
N ALA A 104 13.33 -0.56 8.38
CA ALA A 104 12.69 0.25 9.41
C ALA A 104 12.36 1.67 8.87
N PRO A 105 11.52 2.43 9.58
CA PRO A 105 11.33 3.85 9.29
C PRO A 105 12.67 4.59 9.26
N THR A 106 12.94 5.34 8.19
CA THR A 106 14.25 5.93 7.92
C THR A 106 14.11 7.44 7.65
N PRO A 107 14.84 8.30 8.38
CA PRO A 107 14.92 9.74 8.07
C PRO A 107 15.47 9.96 6.65
N ILE A 108 14.82 10.86 5.90
CA ILE A 108 15.14 11.09 4.49
C ILE A 108 16.14 12.24 4.38
N ASP A 109 17.40 11.91 4.21
CA ASP A 109 18.44 12.82 3.72
C ASP A 109 18.61 12.69 2.19
N THR A 110 19.62 13.33 1.63
CA THR A 110 19.93 13.26 0.20
C THR A 110 20.32 11.83 -0.23
N THR A 111 21.08 11.12 0.61
CA THR A 111 21.54 9.75 0.32
C THR A 111 20.37 8.77 0.35
N VAL A 112 19.51 8.85 1.35
CA VAL A 112 18.32 8.01 1.46
C VAL A 112 17.37 8.26 0.29
N ARG A 113 17.16 9.53 -0.08
CA ARG A 113 16.35 9.89 -1.26
C ARG A 113 16.89 9.25 -2.54
N GLN A 114 18.20 9.29 -2.75
CA GLN A 114 18.84 8.66 -3.92
C GLN A 114 18.72 7.14 -3.91
N ARG A 115 18.84 6.50 -2.75
CA ARG A 115 18.66 5.05 -2.60
C ARG A 115 17.20 4.62 -2.88
N ILE A 116 16.21 5.39 -2.42
CA ILE A 116 14.80 5.15 -2.77
C ILE A 116 14.58 5.28 -4.29
N ASP A 117 15.22 6.27 -4.93
CA ASP A 117 15.13 6.46 -6.38
C ASP A 117 15.74 5.29 -7.16
N ALA A 118 16.87 4.79 -6.71
CA ALA A 118 17.53 3.62 -7.29
C ALA A 118 16.64 2.34 -7.23
N LEU A 119 15.73 2.24 -6.26
CA LEU A 119 14.75 1.16 -6.14
C LEU A 119 13.52 1.33 -7.04
N SER A 120 13.40 2.44 -7.78
CA SER A 120 12.22 2.72 -8.62
C SER A 120 12.03 1.68 -9.72
N HIS A 121 13.08 0.98 -10.14
CA HIS A 121 12.98 -0.13 -11.10
C HIS A 121 12.19 -1.33 -10.55
N LEU A 122 12.18 -1.54 -9.22
CA LEU A 122 11.38 -2.58 -8.54
C LEU A 122 9.92 -2.17 -8.34
N ALA A 123 9.64 -0.87 -8.30
CA ALA A 123 8.29 -0.32 -8.09
C ALA A 123 8.06 0.93 -8.94
N PRO A 124 8.09 0.82 -10.29
CA PRO A 124 8.08 1.99 -11.19
C PRO A 124 6.77 2.80 -11.13
N LEU A 125 5.68 2.17 -10.72
CA LEU A 125 4.37 2.83 -10.56
C LEU A 125 4.16 3.45 -9.16
N HIS A 126 5.10 3.23 -8.21
CA HIS A 126 4.87 3.58 -6.80
C HIS A 126 5.98 4.44 -6.19
N ASN A 127 7.25 4.09 -6.35
CA ASN A 127 8.35 4.86 -5.75
C ASN A 127 8.49 6.25 -6.35
N PRO A 128 8.44 6.47 -7.69
CA PRO A 128 8.50 7.82 -8.26
C PRO A 128 7.39 8.76 -7.78
N PRO A 129 6.11 8.34 -7.69
CA PRO A 129 5.06 9.09 -7.01
C PRO A 129 5.38 9.51 -5.58
N ALA A 130 5.90 8.58 -4.78
CA ALA A 130 6.29 8.87 -3.41
C ALA A 130 7.44 9.88 -3.33
N LEU A 131 8.45 9.75 -4.22
CA LEU A 131 9.57 10.69 -4.31
C LEU A 131 9.12 12.11 -4.67
N ALA A 132 8.18 12.25 -5.60
CA ALA A 132 7.65 13.56 -5.96
C ALA A 132 6.95 14.25 -4.75
N ALA A 133 6.20 13.50 -3.95
CA ALA A 133 5.59 14.01 -2.72
C ALA A 133 6.63 14.33 -1.64
N ILE A 134 7.67 13.49 -1.50
CA ILE A 134 8.80 13.72 -0.59
C ILE A 134 9.54 15.00 -0.95
N ASP A 135 9.90 15.18 -2.22
CA ASP A 135 10.65 16.34 -2.71
C ASP A 135 9.85 17.63 -2.48
N ALA A 136 8.54 17.63 -2.76
CA ALA A 136 7.67 18.78 -2.49
C ALA A 136 7.56 19.09 -1.00
N ALA A 137 7.41 18.09 -0.15
CA ALA A 137 7.33 18.29 1.30
C ALA A 137 8.65 18.85 1.87
N ARG A 138 9.80 18.32 1.45
CA ARG A 138 11.13 18.78 1.88
C ARG A 138 11.43 20.20 1.42
N ALA A 139 10.93 20.60 0.26
CA ALA A 139 11.09 21.98 -0.24
C ALA A 139 10.24 22.99 0.54
N ALA A 140 9.07 22.59 1.04
CA ALA A 140 8.11 23.49 1.69
C ALA A 140 8.18 23.50 3.23
N ILE A 141 8.75 22.45 3.85
CA ILE A 141 8.77 22.27 5.30
C ILE A 141 10.16 21.84 5.75
N ASP A 142 10.83 22.73 6.53
CA ASP A 142 12.14 22.46 7.15
C ASP A 142 11.95 21.64 8.45
N LEU A 143 11.51 20.41 8.31
CA LEU A 143 11.31 19.44 9.39
C LEU A 143 11.80 18.05 8.96
N PRO A 144 12.06 17.15 9.91
CA PRO A 144 12.37 15.76 9.59
C PRO A 144 11.29 15.11 8.71
N ASN A 145 11.70 14.56 7.56
CA ASN A 145 10.89 13.72 6.70
C ASN A 145 11.33 12.26 6.90
N VAL A 146 10.38 11.34 7.08
CA VAL A 146 10.65 9.94 7.40
C VAL A 146 9.96 9.04 6.39
N ALA A 147 10.71 8.16 5.73
CA ALA A 147 10.16 7.11 4.87
C ALA A 147 9.75 5.89 5.72
N VAL A 148 8.56 5.37 5.45
CA VAL A 148 8.03 4.13 6.03
C VAL A 148 7.70 3.20 4.89
N PHE A 149 8.36 2.02 4.87
CA PHE A 149 8.33 1.12 3.73
C PHE A 149 7.33 0.00 3.92
N ASP A 150 6.51 -0.28 2.90
CA ASP A 150 5.56 -1.40 2.93
C ASP A 150 6.27 -2.75 3.01
N THR A 151 7.51 -2.86 2.51
CA THR A 151 8.30 -4.08 2.56
C THR A 151 8.99 -4.31 3.91
N ALA A 152 9.13 -3.28 4.76
CA ALA A 152 9.94 -3.36 5.98
C ALA A 152 9.45 -4.41 7.00
N PHE A 153 8.14 -4.60 7.12
CA PHE A 153 7.56 -5.63 8.01
C PHE A 153 8.01 -7.04 7.64
N PHE A 154 8.34 -7.27 6.37
CA PHE A 154 8.75 -8.55 5.81
C PHE A 154 10.27 -8.71 5.72
N ALA A 155 11.05 -7.72 6.12
CA ALA A 155 12.50 -7.81 6.16
C ALA A 155 13.04 -9.01 6.97
N PRO A 156 12.40 -9.45 8.08
CA PRO A 156 12.84 -10.60 8.86
C PRO A 156 12.48 -11.96 8.28
N LEU A 157 11.88 -12.06 7.08
CA LEU A 157 11.58 -13.37 6.47
C LEU A 157 12.84 -14.22 6.34
N GLU A 158 12.73 -15.51 6.69
CA GLU A 158 13.83 -16.46 6.53
C GLU A 158 14.05 -16.81 5.04
N PRO A 159 15.24 -17.24 4.62
CA PRO A 159 15.56 -17.54 3.23
C PRO A 159 14.53 -18.46 2.54
N ALA A 160 14.06 -19.49 3.22
CA ALA A 160 13.05 -20.40 2.67
C ALA A 160 11.68 -19.75 2.41
N ALA A 161 11.38 -18.63 3.08
CA ALA A 161 10.12 -17.89 2.90
C ALA A 161 10.23 -16.81 1.81
N TYR A 162 11.43 -16.26 1.55
CA TYR A 162 11.58 -15.22 0.55
C TYR A 162 12.16 -15.67 -0.79
N MET A 163 12.90 -16.80 -0.85
CA MET A 163 13.47 -17.29 -2.10
C MET A 163 12.40 -17.95 -2.98
N TYR A 164 12.55 -17.74 -4.29
CA TYR A 164 11.79 -18.48 -5.28
C TYR A 164 12.60 -19.69 -5.76
N ALA A 165 11.91 -20.78 -6.14
CA ALA A 165 12.52 -21.94 -6.79
C ALA A 165 12.81 -21.64 -8.27
N LEU A 166 13.65 -20.63 -8.50
CA LEU A 166 14.09 -20.12 -9.80
C LEU A 166 15.60 -20.20 -9.90
N PRO A 167 16.21 -20.01 -11.09
CA PRO A 167 17.67 -19.96 -11.21
C PRO A 167 18.27 -18.96 -10.21
N TRP A 168 19.29 -19.40 -9.46
CA TRP A 168 19.93 -18.61 -8.41
C TRP A 168 20.46 -17.26 -8.92
N GLU A 169 20.94 -17.24 -10.16
CA GLU A 169 21.45 -16.04 -10.85
C GLU A 169 20.40 -14.92 -10.94
N TRP A 170 19.10 -15.26 -10.94
CA TRP A 170 18.05 -14.25 -10.96
C TRP A 170 17.95 -13.49 -9.64
N TYR A 171 18.23 -14.16 -8.53
CA TYR A 171 18.36 -13.46 -7.26
C TYR A 171 19.59 -12.56 -7.24
N GLU A 172 20.76 -13.09 -7.65
CA GLU A 172 22.03 -12.35 -7.58
C GLU A 172 22.06 -11.14 -8.54
N GLN A 173 21.52 -11.30 -9.75
CA GLN A 173 21.64 -10.27 -10.80
C GLN A 173 20.47 -9.29 -10.81
N TYR A 174 19.26 -9.74 -10.44
CA TYR A 174 18.02 -8.94 -10.58
C TYR A 174 17.29 -8.74 -9.26
N GLY A 175 17.80 -9.24 -8.14
CA GLY A 175 17.14 -9.15 -6.84
C GLY A 175 15.79 -9.89 -6.77
N VAL A 176 15.64 -10.97 -7.57
CA VAL A 176 14.38 -11.73 -7.65
C VAL A 176 14.19 -12.55 -6.37
N ARG A 177 13.41 -11.99 -5.47
CA ARG A 177 12.99 -12.60 -4.20
C ARG A 177 11.61 -12.07 -3.81
N ARG A 178 10.98 -12.71 -2.82
CA ARG A 178 9.78 -12.16 -2.17
C ARG A 178 10.16 -10.99 -1.27
N TYR A 179 9.50 -9.84 -1.47
CA TYR A 179 9.63 -8.67 -0.59
C TYR A 179 8.42 -8.52 0.33
N GLY A 180 7.23 -8.82 -0.15
CA GLY A 180 5.98 -8.57 0.56
C GLY A 180 5.60 -7.09 0.57
N PHE A 181 4.30 -6.81 0.66
CA PHE A 181 3.76 -5.45 0.60
C PHE A 181 2.60 -5.30 1.59
N HIS A 182 2.08 -4.07 1.75
CA HIS A 182 1.12 -3.70 2.79
C HIS A 182 1.65 -3.92 4.21
N GLY A 183 2.97 -3.94 4.39
CA GLY A 183 3.61 -4.26 5.66
C GLY A 183 3.20 -3.34 6.79
N THR A 184 2.99 -2.04 6.52
CA THR A 184 2.48 -1.09 7.52
C THR A 184 1.09 -1.48 8.02
N SER A 185 0.21 -1.97 7.12
CA SER A 185 -1.11 -2.45 7.48
C SER A 185 -1.06 -3.75 8.29
N HIS A 186 -0.25 -4.71 7.85
CA HIS A 186 -0.07 -5.98 8.55
C HIS A 186 0.56 -5.79 9.94
N ALA A 187 1.59 -4.98 10.05
CA ALA A 187 2.23 -4.67 11.34
C ALA A 187 1.23 -4.05 12.33
N ASN A 188 0.45 -3.07 11.86
CA ASN A 188 -0.57 -2.45 12.71
C ASN A 188 -1.66 -3.45 13.14
N ALA A 189 -2.14 -4.31 12.24
CA ALA A 189 -3.16 -5.30 12.57
C ALA A 189 -2.64 -6.34 13.59
N VAL A 190 -1.39 -6.79 13.45
CA VAL A 190 -0.74 -7.71 14.39
C VAL A 190 -0.60 -7.04 15.76
N GLU A 191 -0.12 -5.80 15.84
CA GLU A 191 -0.01 -5.08 17.11
C GLU A 191 -1.38 -4.89 17.78
N ARG A 192 -2.43 -4.58 16.98
CA ARG A 192 -3.80 -4.49 17.52
C ARG A 192 -4.33 -5.82 18.05
N CYS A 193 -3.97 -6.96 17.44
CA CYS A 193 -4.30 -8.28 18.01
C CYS A 193 -3.62 -8.47 19.37
N HIS A 194 -2.35 -8.11 19.51
CA HIS A 194 -1.63 -8.19 20.78
C HIS A 194 -2.28 -7.32 21.87
N GLU A 195 -2.71 -6.13 21.52
CA GLU A 195 -3.41 -5.23 22.47
C GLU A 195 -4.77 -5.77 22.89
N ILE A 196 -5.58 -6.27 21.93
CA ILE A 196 -6.94 -6.76 22.19
C ILE A 196 -6.92 -8.05 23.03
N LEU A 197 -5.98 -8.94 22.76
CA LEU A 197 -5.88 -10.24 23.42
C LEU A 197 -4.92 -10.22 24.63
N ASP A 198 -4.33 -9.07 24.93
CA ASP A 198 -3.33 -8.89 26.02
C ASP A 198 -2.23 -9.98 26.00
N ALA A 199 -1.71 -10.28 24.82
CA ALA A 199 -0.69 -11.30 24.59
C ALA A 199 0.33 -10.86 23.55
N ARG A 200 1.59 -11.33 23.64
CA ARG A 200 2.71 -10.82 22.83
C ARG A 200 3.33 -11.83 21.86
N GLN A 201 3.07 -13.11 22.03
CA GLN A 201 3.63 -14.18 21.19
C GLN A 201 2.55 -14.93 20.41
N LEU A 202 1.54 -14.19 19.95
CA LEU A 202 0.43 -14.75 19.18
C LEU A 202 0.88 -15.21 17.80
N ARG A 203 0.30 -16.30 17.33
CA ARG A 203 0.35 -16.77 15.93
C ARG A 203 -0.85 -16.18 15.20
N VAL A 204 -0.61 -15.24 14.33
CA VAL A 204 -1.65 -14.43 13.69
C VAL A 204 -1.58 -14.60 12.17
N VAL A 205 -2.71 -14.85 11.54
CA VAL A 205 -2.91 -14.61 10.10
C VAL A 205 -3.70 -13.33 9.93
N CYS A 206 -3.11 -12.37 9.23
CA CYS A 206 -3.71 -11.08 8.96
C CYS A 206 -4.01 -10.94 7.47
N CYS A 207 -5.25 -10.56 7.11
CA CYS A 207 -5.67 -10.29 5.76
C CYS A 207 -5.90 -8.78 5.56
N HIS A 208 -5.21 -8.18 4.59
CA HIS A 208 -5.49 -6.86 4.05
C HIS A 208 -6.35 -7.01 2.79
N LEU A 209 -7.64 -6.69 2.87
CA LEU A 209 -8.62 -6.91 1.81
C LEU A 209 -9.16 -5.56 1.30
N GLY A 210 -8.37 -4.88 0.49
CA GLY A 210 -8.72 -3.63 -0.18
C GLY A 210 -8.81 -3.81 -1.71
N SER A 211 -8.57 -2.73 -2.47
CA SER A 211 -8.39 -2.81 -3.93
C SER A 211 -7.19 -3.69 -4.30
N GLY A 212 -6.08 -3.58 -3.54
CA GLY A 212 -5.04 -4.60 -3.45
C GLY A 212 -5.31 -5.51 -2.26
N CYS A 213 -5.02 -6.82 -2.38
CA CYS A 213 -5.23 -7.80 -1.33
C CYS A 213 -3.95 -8.56 -1.02
N SER A 214 -3.70 -8.79 0.26
CA SER A 214 -2.61 -9.64 0.73
C SER A 214 -2.96 -10.30 2.04
N ALA A 215 -2.28 -11.39 2.38
CA ALA A 215 -2.30 -12.00 3.70
C ALA A 215 -0.86 -12.19 4.19
N ALA A 216 -0.68 -12.13 5.49
CA ALA A 216 0.59 -12.36 6.16
C ALA A 216 0.40 -13.23 7.39
N ALA A 217 1.39 -14.06 7.68
CA ALA A 217 1.51 -14.82 8.91
C ALA A 217 2.60 -14.19 9.79
N ALA A 218 2.32 -14.07 11.09
CA ALA A 218 3.26 -13.53 12.05
C ALA A 218 3.26 -14.33 13.36
N ILE A 219 4.42 -14.38 14.01
CA ILE A 219 4.59 -14.87 15.38
C ILE A 219 5.13 -13.69 16.21
N GLY A 220 4.38 -13.26 17.20
CA GLY A 220 4.66 -11.98 17.84
C GLY A 220 4.65 -10.88 16.77
N ASN A 221 5.60 -9.96 16.82
CA ASN A 221 5.73 -8.87 15.84
C ASN A 221 6.63 -9.23 14.64
N LYS A 222 6.98 -10.51 14.44
CA LYS A 222 7.83 -10.97 13.34
C LYS A 222 6.98 -11.63 12.27
N ALA A 223 6.98 -11.09 11.05
CA ALA A 223 6.42 -11.78 9.88
C ALA A 223 7.22 -13.06 9.58
N VAL A 224 6.51 -14.15 9.29
CA VAL A 224 7.09 -15.44 8.89
C VAL A 224 6.74 -15.83 7.47
N ALA A 225 5.59 -15.35 6.96
CA ALA A 225 5.17 -15.56 5.58
C ALA A 225 4.27 -14.42 5.09
N THR A 226 4.17 -14.25 3.77
CA THR A 226 3.25 -13.30 3.13
C THR A 226 2.91 -13.75 1.72
N THR A 227 1.79 -13.29 1.20
CA THR A 227 1.27 -13.70 -0.11
C THR A 227 1.80 -12.88 -1.27
N MET A 228 2.00 -11.57 -1.11
CA MET A 228 2.63 -10.77 -2.15
C MET A 228 4.11 -11.11 -2.25
N GLY A 229 4.64 -11.11 -3.47
CA GLY A 229 5.92 -11.64 -3.80
C GLY A 229 6.99 -10.60 -4.14
N PHE A 230 7.64 -10.83 -5.29
CA PHE A 230 8.57 -9.89 -5.91
C PHE A 230 7.88 -8.58 -6.26
N THR A 231 6.62 -8.68 -6.73
CA THR A 231 5.72 -7.55 -7.00
C THR A 231 4.39 -7.72 -6.26
N PRO A 232 3.54 -6.69 -6.21
CA PRO A 232 2.19 -6.80 -5.67
C PRO A 232 1.19 -7.57 -6.57
N LEU A 233 1.66 -8.33 -7.56
CA LEU A 233 0.82 -9.15 -8.43
C LEU A 233 0.50 -10.53 -7.85
N GLU A 234 1.45 -11.10 -7.08
CA GLU A 234 1.32 -12.45 -6.52
C GLU A 234 0.36 -12.47 -5.32
N GLY A 235 -0.21 -13.63 -5.03
CA GLY A 235 -0.97 -13.91 -3.82
C GLY A 235 -2.48 -14.00 -4.05
N LEU A 236 -3.24 -13.21 -3.30
CA LEU A 236 -4.70 -13.18 -3.38
C LEU A 236 -5.20 -12.54 -4.68
N MET A 237 -6.38 -12.94 -5.12
CA MET A 237 -7.12 -12.22 -6.15
C MET A 237 -7.50 -10.83 -5.64
N MET A 238 -7.44 -9.81 -6.51
CA MET A 238 -7.62 -8.40 -6.16
C MET A 238 -8.67 -7.74 -7.06
N GLY A 239 -8.87 -6.46 -6.94
CA GLY A 239 -9.81 -5.73 -7.79
C GLY A 239 -9.51 -5.86 -9.28
N THR A 240 -8.24 -5.65 -9.68
CA THR A 240 -7.78 -5.68 -11.09
C THR A 240 -6.60 -6.61 -11.33
N ARG A 241 -6.04 -7.25 -10.30
CA ARG A 241 -4.87 -8.14 -10.37
C ARG A 241 -5.27 -9.58 -10.06
N PRO A 242 -4.68 -10.59 -10.75
CA PRO A 242 -5.14 -11.98 -10.66
C PRO A 242 -4.75 -12.69 -9.36
N GLY A 243 -3.70 -12.24 -8.67
CA GLY A 243 -3.02 -13.04 -7.67
C GLY A 243 -2.15 -14.13 -8.31
N SER A 244 -1.88 -15.19 -7.57
CA SER A 244 -1.06 -16.32 -8.07
C SER A 244 -1.77 -17.06 -9.20
N ILE A 245 -1.05 -17.22 -10.32
CA ILE A 245 -1.47 -17.94 -11.52
C ILE A 245 -0.38 -18.92 -11.97
N ASP A 246 -0.70 -19.82 -12.87
CA ASP A 246 0.30 -20.63 -13.59
C ASP A 246 1.09 -19.72 -14.56
N GLN A 247 2.41 -19.67 -14.39
CA GLN A 247 3.32 -18.87 -15.23
C GLN A 247 3.28 -19.31 -16.70
N GLY A 248 2.95 -20.57 -16.98
CA GLY A 248 2.78 -21.10 -18.33
C GLY A 248 1.70 -20.38 -19.13
N ILE A 249 0.71 -19.78 -18.45
CA ILE A 249 -0.35 -18.96 -19.08
C ILE A 249 0.28 -17.78 -19.81
N LEU A 250 1.26 -17.11 -19.22
CA LEU A 250 1.91 -15.93 -19.79
C LEU A 250 2.67 -16.28 -21.08
N LEU A 251 3.38 -17.42 -21.06
CA LEU A 251 4.06 -17.95 -22.23
C LEU A 251 3.09 -18.37 -23.33
N HIS A 252 1.93 -18.92 -22.93
CA HIS A 252 0.88 -19.32 -23.88
C HIS A 252 0.27 -18.11 -24.59
N VAL A 253 -0.17 -17.10 -23.86
CA VAL A 253 -0.80 -15.90 -24.45
C VAL A 253 0.20 -15.09 -25.27
N ALA A 254 1.48 -15.03 -24.87
CA ALA A 254 2.52 -14.41 -25.66
C ALA A 254 2.71 -15.10 -27.03
N ARG A 255 2.72 -16.43 -27.07
CA ARG A 255 2.93 -17.22 -28.28
C ARG A 255 1.70 -17.31 -29.17
N VAL A 256 0.54 -17.64 -28.58
CA VAL A 256 -0.71 -17.91 -29.32
C VAL A 256 -1.51 -16.63 -29.53
N GLY A 257 -1.59 -15.77 -28.50
CA GLY A 257 -2.28 -14.50 -28.56
C GLY A 257 -1.44 -13.36 -29.15
N GLN A 258 -0.15 -13.61 -29.43
CA GLN A 258 0.82 -12.61 -29.92
C GLN A 258 0.86 -11.34 -29.02
N MET A 259 0.61 -11.50 -27.73
CA MET A 259 0.67 -10.41 -26.76
C MET A 259 2.14 -10.11 -26.43
N ASP A 260 2.52 -8.85 -26.52
CA ASP A 260 3.82 -8.38 -26.05
C ASP A 260 3.83 -8.21 -24.52
N THR A 261 4.99 -7.87 -23.99
CA THR A 261 5.19 -7.71 -22.53
C THR A 261 4.31 -6.60 -21.96
N ASP A 262 4.08 -5.52 -22.70
CA ASP A 262 3.29 -4.37 -22.22
C ASP A 262 1.80 -4.72 -22.16
N ALA A 263 1.29 -5.45 -23.17
CA ALA A 263 -0.07 -5.95 -23.17
C ALA A 263 -0.32 -6.96 -22.05
N ILE A 264 0.65 -7.83 -21.78
CA ILE A 264 0.59 -8.79 -20.65
C ILE A 264 0.61 -8.02 -19.32
N ASP A 265 1.51 -7.06 -19.15
CA ASP A 265 1.58 -6.23 -17.94
C ASP A 265 0.28 -5.48 -17.69
N GLN A 266 -0.30 -4.86 -18.73
CA GLN A 266 -1.59 -4.19 -18.62
C GLN A 266 -2.71 -5.14 -18.23
N ALA A 267 -2.78 -6.34 -18.83
CA ALA A 267 -3.78 -7.34 -18.50
C ALA A 267 -3.68 -7.79 -17.03
N LEU A 268 -2.46 -8.04 -16.55
CA LEU A 268 -2.21 -8.48 -15.18
C LEU A 268 -2.50 -7.38 -14.15
N ASN A 269 -2.08 -6.15 -14.40
CA ASN A 269 -2.21 -5.07 -13.42
C ASN A 269 -3.58 -4.39 -13.42
N ARG A 270 -4.28 -4.35 -14.59
CA ARG A 270 -5.48 -3.51 -14.77
C ARG A 270 -6.70 -4.25 -15.33
N GLY A 271 -6.51 -5.42 -15.93
CA GLY A 271 -7.57 -6.16 -16.64
C GLY A 271 -7.98 -7.49 -16.01
N SER A 272 -7.41 -7.83 -14.86
CA SER A 272 -7.63 -9.13 -14.18
C SER A 272 -8.50 -8.98 -12.93
N GLY A 273 -8.41 -9.94 -12.02
CA GLY A 273 -9.08 -9.93 -10.73
C GLY A 273 -10.60 -9.90 -10.81
N LEU A 274 -11.23 -9.21 -9.87
CA LEU A 274 -12.70 -9.07 -9.84
C LEU A 274 -13.23 -8.48 -11.13
N LEU A 275 -12.58 -7.44 -11.65
CA LEU A 275 -12.95 -6.80 -12.92
C LEU A 275 -12.88 -7.80 -14.07
N GLY A 276 -11.76 -8.49 -14.23
CA GLY A 276 -11.51 -9.38 -15.37
C GLY A 276 -12.46 -10.58 -15.40
N VAL A 277 -12.76 -11.16 -14.24
CA VAL A 277 -13.68 -12.31 -14.13
C VAL A 277 -15.13 -11.87 -14.24
N SER A 278 -15.55 -10.88 -13.45
CA SER A 278 -16.95 -10.43 -13.45
C SER A 278 -17.34 -9.73 -14.74
N GLY A 279 -16.42 -8.93 -15.31
CA GLY A 279 -16.73 -8.00 -16.40
C GLY A 279 -17.55 -6.80 -15.94
N VAL A 280 -17.73 -6.61 -14.63
CA VAL A 280 -18.58 -5.57 -14.04
C VAL A 280 -17.75 -4.45 -13.42
N SER A 281 -16.93 -4.77 -12.42
CA SER A 281 -16.20 -3.78 -11.65
C SER A 281 -15.01 -4.38 -10.90
N SER A 282 -14.05 -3.54 -10.55
CA SER A 282 -13.00 -3.85 -9.57
C SER A 282 -13.45 -3.65 -8.11
N ASP A 283 -14.59 -3.00 -7.88
CA ASP A 283 -15.15 -2.77 -6.55
C ASP A 283 -15.99 -3.99 -6.12
N TYR A 284 -15.56 -4.63 -5.03
CA TYR A 284 -16.22 -5.81 -4.47
C TYR A 284 -17.73 -5.59 -4.21
N ARG A 285 -18.11 -4.40 -3.74
CA ARG A 285 -19.51 -4.07 -3.42
C ARG A 285 -20.38 -4.05 -4.68
N GLN A 286 -19.86 -3.53 -5.79
CA GLN A 286 -20.57 -3.50 -7.07
C GLN A 286 -20.69 -4.91 -7.67
N VAL A 287 -19.65 -5.75 -7.50
CA VAL A 287 -19.71 -7.15 -7.91
C VAL A 287 -20.72 -7.92 -7.08
N CYS A 288 -20.81 -7.71 -5.76
CA CYS A 288 -21.86 -8.29 -4.90
C CYS A 288 -23.27 -7.87 -5.35
N ALA A 289 -23.48 -6.59 -5.68
CA ALA A 289 -24.77 -6.11 -6.14
C ALA A 289 -25.18 -6.80 -7.46
N ALA A 290 -24.27 -6.89 -8.43
CA ALA A 290 -24.53 -7.57 -9.69
C ALA A 290 -24.81 -9.08 -9.50
N ALA A 291 -24.09 -9.76 -8.62
CA ALA A 291 -24.34 -11.16 -8.29
C ALA A 291 -25.74 -11.36 -7.67
N ALA A 292 -26.16 -10.47 -6.78
CA ALA A 292 -27.49 -10.50 -6.18
C ALA A 292 -28.63 -10.30 -7.21
N GLU A 293 -28.33 -9.62 -8.33
CA GLU A 293 -29.22 -9.45 -9.48
C GLU A 293 -29.16 -10.64 -10.46
N GLY A 294 -28.40 -11.68 -10.16
CA GLY A 294 -28.31 -12.91 -10.96
C GLY A 294 -27.21 -12.89 -12.05
N HIS A 295 -26.23 -11.97 -11.96
CA HIS A 295 -25.12 -11.95 -12.92
C HIS A 295 -24.13 -13.09 -12.63
N GLU A 296 -24.15 -14.14 -13.44
CA GLU A 296 -23.39 -15.40 -13.21
C GLU A 296 -21.86 -15.18 -13.06
N ARG A 297 -21.25 -14.35 -13.93
CA ARG A 297 -19.82 -14.07 -13.84
C ARG A 297 -19.45 -13.25 -12.61
N ALA A 298 -20.36 -12.42 -12.10
CA ALA A 298 -20.15 -11.72 -10.84
C ALA A 298 -20.13 -12.70 -9.67
N GLN A 299 -21.07 -13.68 -9.64
CA GLN A 299 -21.06 -14.74 -8.64
C GLN A 299 -19.77 -15.58 -8.73
N LEU A 300 -19.36 -16.00 -9.93
CA LEU A 300 -18.11 -16.73 -10.13
C LEU A 300 -16.88 -15.94 -9.61
N ALA A 301 -16.85 -14.61 -9.81
CA ALA A 301 -15.77 -13.77 -9.34
C ALA A 301 -15.70 -13.73 -7.80
N LEU A 302 -16.85 -13.70 -7.11
CA LEU A 302 -16.92 -13.78 -5.65
C LEU A 302 -16.47 -15.16 -5.14
N ASP A 303 -16.94 -16.24 -5.76
CA ASP A 303 -16.56 -17.61 -5.38
C ASP A 303 -15.05 -17.83 -5.52
N LEU A 304 -14.45 -17.32 -6.60
CA LEU A 304 -13.00 -17.36 -6.81
C LEU A 304 -12.26 -16.55 -5.75
N TYR A 305 -12.71 -15.33 -5.45
CA TYR A 305 -12.12 -14.44 -4.47
C TYR A 305 -12.10 -15.09 -3.09
N GLU A 306 -13.24 -15.61 -2.63
CA GLU A 306 -13.38 -16.28 -1.33
C GLU A 306 -12.54 -17.56 -1.25
N SER A 307 -12.61 -18.39 -2.30
CA SER A 307 -11.83 -19.63 -2.38
C SER A 307 -10.32 -19.38 -2.25
N ARG A 308 -9.80 -18.28 -2.84
CA ARG A 308 -8.39 -17.92 -2.73
C ARG A 308 -8.02 -17.50 -1.31
N ILE A 309 -8.87 -16.75 -0.62
CA ILE A 309 -8.67 -16.36 0.77
C ILE A 309 -8.65 -17.59 1.67
N ILE A 310 -9.63 -18.50 1.55
CA ILE A 310 -9.71 -19.72 2.35
C ILE A 310 -8.45 -20.56 2.21
N ARG A 311 -7.98 -20.78 0.97
CA ARG A 311 -6.76 -21.57 0.70
C ARG A 311 -5.52 -20.94 1.32
N VAL A 312 -5.39 -19.62 1.20
CA VAL A 312 -4.24 -18.89 1.74
C VAL A 312 -4.26 -18.90 3.26
N VAL A 313 -5.41 -18.62 3.89
CA VAL A 313 -5.53 -18.70 5.35
C VAL A 313 -5.19 -20.10 5.85
N GLY A 314 -5.68 -21.16 5.18
CA GLY A 314 -5.32 -22.53 5.53
C GLY A 314 -3.82 -22.81 5.42
N ALA A 315 -3.16 -22.39 4.35
CA ALA A 315 -1.73 -22.56 4.14
C ALA A 315 -0.90 -21.83 5.21
N LEU A 316 -1.20 -20.55 5.45
CA LEU A 316 -0.51 -19.73 6.46
C LEU A 316 -0.74 -20.25 7.88
N THR A 317 -1.94 -20.78 8.18
CA THR A 317 -2.23 -21.45 9.47
C THR A 317 -1.37 -22.69 9.65
N ALA A 318 -1.17 -23.48 8.59
CA ALA A 318 -0.30 -24.66 8.63
C ALA A 318 1.17 -24.27 8.84
N GLU A 319 1.66 -23.21 8.18
CA GLU A 319 3.03 -22.68 8.39
C GLU A 319 3.26 -22.21 9.83
N LEU A 320 2.24 -21.63 10.47
CA LEU A 320 2.29 -21.21 11.88
C LEU A 320 2.17 -22.38 12.88
N GLY A 321 1.76 -23.57 12.42
CA GLY A 321 1.44 -24.68 13.32
C GLY A 321 0.17 -24.46 14.13
N GLY A 322 -0.76 -23.61 13.63
CA GLY A 322 -2.02 -23.24 14.26
C GLY A 322 -2.15 -21.73 14.46
N LEU A 323 -3.29 -21.29 14.99
CA LEU A 323 -3.60 -19.90 15.33
C LEU A 323 -3.94 -19.79 16.82
N ASP A 324 -3.77 -18.58 17.39
CA ASP A 324 -4.13 -18.27 18.78
C ASP A 324 -5.36 -17.38 18.85
#